data_2ea38b9ee4844cd2e74b0d46d58d20c3
#
_entry.id   2ea38b9ee4844cd2e74b0d46d58d20c3
#
_cell.length_a   1.000
_cell.length_b   1.000
_cell.length_c   1.000
_cell.angle_alpha   90.00
_cell.angle_beta   90.00
_cell.angle_gamma   90.00
#
_symmetry.space_group_name_H-M   'P 1'
#
loop_
_entity.id
_entity.type
_entity.pdbx_description
1 polymer ?
#
loop_
_entity_poly.entity_id
_entity_poly.type
_entity_poly.pdbx_seq_one_letter_code
_entity_poly.pdbx_strand_id
1 'polypeptide(L)'
;LGKRVLAVAKSADLVLIILDVFQPYHEDVVRTELGNIGIRLDQKPPNIVIEKSADGGISVSQQVPLTKMSQSLLKDILRVYGVNNGRVLIREDVDSEQLTDYISGTKTYVQSLTVMNKIDLVNQGFLNELQSNIKSKIVPISADADININALKDIIYEKLDFIRIYMRPKGGETDYEEPLITKNDSTILNICNKLHRDMKK
;
A
#
# COMPACT_ATOMS: atom_id res chain seq x y z
N LEU A 1 8.65 4.10 17.63
CA LEU A 1 8.69 2.71 17.13
C LEU A 1 10.14 2.31 16.84
N GLY A 2 10.58 1.10 17.29
CA GLY A 2 11.96 0.66 17.09
C GLY A 2 12.28 0.41 15.62
N LYS A 3 13.49 0.75 15.17
CA LYS A 3 13.92 0.60 13.75
C LYS A 3 13.68 -0.80 13.14
N ARG A 4 13.73 -1.85 13.97
CA ARG A 4 13.47 -3.24 13.53
C ARG A 4 11.99 -3.49 13.19
N VAL A 5 11.05 -2.96 13.98
CA VAL A 5 9.60 -3.08 13.73
C VAL A 5 9.23 -2.37 12.43
N LEU A 6 9.85 -1.22 12.18
CA LEU A 6 9.64 -0.42 10.98
C LEU A 6 10.13 -1.13 9.71
N ALA A 7 11.24 -1.87 9.79
CA ALA A 7 11.74 -2.66 8.66
C ALA A 7 10.76 -3.80 8.28
N VAL A 8 10.15 -4.45 9.27
CA VAL A 8 9.13 -5.49 9.03
C VAL A 8 7.88 -4.89 8.38
N ALA A 9 7.45 -3.71 8.83
CA ALA A 9 6.29 -3.02 8.25
C ALA A 9 6.46 -2.71 6.74
N LYS A 10 7.70 -2.50 6.26
CA LYS A 10 7.98 -2.30 4.82
C LYS A 10 7.76 -3.56 3.96
N SER A 11 7.81 -4.74 4.55
CA SER A 11 7.59 -6.01 3.83
C SER A 11 6.17 -6.58 4.03
N ALA A 12 5.32 -5.88 4.79
CA ALA A 12 3.96 -6.31 5.05
C ALA A 12 3.04 -6.07 3.84
N ASP A 13 2.12 -6.98 3.59
CA ASP A 13 1.05 -6.80 2.59
C ASP A 13 -0.11 -5.97 3.14
N LEU A 14 -0.29 -5.92 4.46
CA LEU A 14 -1.30 -5.13 5.17
C LEU A 14 -0.75 -4.69 6.52
N VAL A 15 -0.99 -3.45 6.91
CA VAL A 15 -0.68 -2.91 8.23
C VAL A 15 -1.97 -2.78 9.05
N LEU A 16 -2.03 -3.47 10.19
CA LEU A 16 -3.10 -3.28 11.16
C LEU A 16 -2.67 -2.25 12.21
N ILE A 17 -3.39 -1.13 12.27
CA ILE A 17 -3.21 -0.10 13.29
C ILE A 17 -4.22 -0.39 14.40
N ILE A 18 -3.76 -1.00 15.49
CA ILE A 18 -4.63 -1.38 16.61
C ILE A 18 -4.57 -0.27 17.66
N LEU A 19 -5.71 0.34 17.90
CA LEU A 19 -5.87 1.44 18.84
C LEU A 19 -6.70 1.00 20.06
N ASP A 20 -6.40 1.61 21.18
CA ASP A 20 -7.26 1.54 22.36
C ASP A 20 -8.41 2.55 22.19
N VAL A 21 -9.64 2.14 22.53
CA VAL A 21 -10.84 2.98 22.44
C VAL A 21 -10.71 4.29 23.22
N PHE A 22 -9.87 4.32 24.27
CA PHE A 22 -9.60 5.52 25.07
C PHE A 22 -8.47 6.40 24.51
N GLN A 23 -7.77 5.96 23.45
CA GLN A 23 -6.62 6.68 22.88
C GLN A 23 -6.67 6.72 21.34
N PRO A 24 -7.78 7.17 20.75
CA PRO A 24 -7.98 7.15 19.31
C PRO A 24 -7.00 8.05 18.54
N TYR A 25 -6.49 9.12 19.18
CA TYR A 25 -5.54 10.07 18.59
C TYR A 25 -4.18 9.46 18.25
N HIS A 26 -3.85 8.29 18.77
CA HIS A 26 -2.63 7.58 18.41
C HIS A 26 -2.59 7.15 16.94
N GLU A 27 -3.71 7.13 16.23
CA GLU A 27 -3.74 6.82 14.79
C GLU A 27 -2.85 7.79 14.00
N ASP A 28 -3.05 9.09 14.18
CA ASP A 28 -2.27 10.11 13.45
C ASP A 28 -0.78 10.03 13.77
N VAL A 29 -0.44 9.74 15.03
CA VAL A 29 0.96 9.55 15.45
C VAL A 29 1.59 8.35 14.72
N VAL A 30 0.91 7.20 14.71
CA VAL A 30 1.41 5.99 14.04
C VAL A 30 1.54 6.21 12.54
N ARG A 31 0.54 6.83 11.89
CA ARG A 31 0.58 7.15 10.46
C ARG A 31 1.73 8.08 10.11
N THR A 32 1.97 9.11 10.94
CA THR A 32 3.08 10.05 10.76
C THR A 32 4.44 9.34 10.89
N GLU A 33 4.62 8.52 11.92
CA GLU A 33 5.86 7.75 12.13
C GLU A 33 6.15 6.80 10.96
N LEU A 34 5.12 6.09 10.46
CA LEU A 34 5.26 5.22 9.30
C LEU A 34 5.58 6.03 8.03
N GLY A 35 4.96 7.20 7.85
CA GLY A 35 5.24 8.13 6.76
C GLY A 35 6.71 8.61 6.76
N ASN A 36 7.23 8.97 7.94
CA ASN A 36 8.61 9.44 8.11
C ASN A 36 9.66 8.41 7.68
N ILE A 37 9.37 7.13 7.85
CA ILE A 37 10.27 6.05 7.41
C ILE A 37 10.03 5.59 5.96
N GLY A 38 9.12 6.26 5.26
CA GLY A 38 8.84 6.03 3.84
C GLY A 38 7.80 4.96 3.56
N ILE A 39 6.88 4.69 4.50
CA ILE A 39 5.70 3.87 4.23
C ILE A 39 4.53 4.81 3.92
N ARG A 40 3.90 4.59 2.76
CA ARG A 40 2.71 5.31 2.29
C ARG A 40 1.50 4.42 2.48
N LEU A 41 0.75 4.67 3.58
CA LEU A 41 -0.45 3.90 3.90
C LEU A 41 -1.63 4.33 3.02
N ASP A 42 -2.36 3.35 2.49
CA ASP A 42 -3.59 3.52 1.71
C ASP A 42 -3.42 4.41 0.46
N GLN A 43 -2.19 4.55 -0.03
CA GLN A 43 -1.84 5.26 -1.25
C GLN A 43 -1.39 4.27 -2.33
N LYS A 44 -1.47 4.70 -3.60
CA LYS A 44 -0.91 3.97 -4.74
C LYS A 44 0.39 4.63 -5.20
N PRO A 45 1.34 3.84 -5.75
CA PRO A 45 2.49 4.42 -6.43
C PRO A 45 2.03 5.39 -7.53
N PRO A 46 2.68 6.55 -7.69
CA PRO A 46 2.31 7.48 -8.76
C PRO A 46 2.49 6.85 -10.14
N ASN A 47 1.53 7.10 -11.04
CA ASN A 47 1.56 6.56 -12.40
C ASN A 47 2.41 7.44 -13.30
N ILE A 48 3.72 7.31 -13.15
CA ILE A 48 4.76 8.05 -13.86
C ILE A 48 5.67 7.05 -14.56
N VAL A 49 6.13 7.38 -15.77
CA VAL A 49 7.17 6.64 -16.48
C VAL A 49 8.28 7.61 -16.84
N ILE A 50 9.53 7.28 -16.47
CA ILE A 50 10.72 8.08 -16.79
C ILE A 50 11.67 7.21 -17.61
N GLU A 51 11.88 7.58 -18.88
CA GLU A 51 12.84 6.97 -19.79
C GLU A 51 14.00 7.93 -19.96
N LYS A 52 15.17 7.60 -19.40
CA LYS A 52 16.39 8.41 -19.54
C LYS A 52 16.98 8.28 -20.93
N SER A 53 17.47 9.38 -21.50
CA SER A 53 18.21 9.43 -22.77
C SER A 53 19.60 10.05 -22.56
N ALA A 54 20.48 9.93 -23.57
CA ALA A 54 21.81 10.51 -23.51
C ALA A 54 21.77 12.04 -23.68
N ASP A 55 20.87 12.53 -24.51
CA ASP A 55 20.74 13.94 -24.91
C ASP A 55 19.27 14.34 -25.13
N GLY A 56 19.02 15.58 -25.60
CA GLY A 56 17.71 16.07 -26.01
C GLY A 56 16.90 16.79 -24.91
N GLY A 57 17.43 16.89 -23.69
CA GLY A 57 16.73 17.54 -22.58
C GLY A 57 15.55 16.73 -22.06
N ILE A 58 14.73 17.34 -21.18
CA ILE A 58 13.57 16.68 -20.57
C ILE A 58 12.32 17.02 -21.39
N SER A 59 11.71 16.01 -22.02
CA SER A 59 10.42 16.07 -22.68
C SER A 59 9.34 15.52 -21.73
N VAL A 60 8.29 16.31 -21.50
CA VAL A 60 7.18 15.92 -20.60
C VAL A 60 5.91 15.75 -21.42
N SER A 61 5.34 14.55 -21.36
CA SER A 61 4.01 14.22 -21.89
C SER A 61 3.04 13.97 -20.74
N GLN A 62 1.89 14.59 -20.74
CA GLN A 62 0.88 14.43 -19.69
C GLN A 62 -0.46 14.02 -20.29
N GLN A 63 -1.12 13.04 -19.69
CA GLN A 63 -2.47 12.60 -20.09
C GLN A 63 -3.57 13.41 -19.40
N VAL A 64 -3.24 13.99 -18.24
CA VAL A 64 -4.12 14.86 -17.45
C VAL A 64 -3.41 16.18 -17.14
N PRO A 65 -4.12 17.31 -16.99
CA PRO A 65 -3.51 18.57 -16.57
C PRO A 65 -2.84 18.42 -15.19
N LEU A 66 -1.64 18.96 -15.06
CA LEU A 66 -0.98 19.08 -13.76
C LEU A 66 -1.50 20.32 -13.04
N THR A 67 -2.27 20.15 -11.98
CA THR A 67 -2.81 21.26 -11.17
C THR A 67 -2.03 21.47 -9.87
N LYS A 68 -1.37 20.41 -9.36
CA LYS A 68 -0.64 20.42 -8.09
C LYS A 68 0.80 20.90 -8.21
N MET A 69 1.37 20.92 -9.41
CA MET A 69 2.70 21.46 -9.68
C MET A 69 2.83 22.01 -11.09
N SER A 70 3.77 22.94 -11.31
CA SER A 70 4.10 23.42 -12.65
C SER A 70 5.07 22.47 -13.39
N GLN A 71 5.05 22.50 -14.74
CA GLN A 71 6.01 21.73 -15.53
C GLN A 71 7.47 22.18 -15.30
N SER A 72 7.70 23.47 -14.97
CA SER A 72 9.04 23.96 -14.62
C SER A 72 9.55 23.31 -13.34
N LEU A 73 8.73 23.31 -12.27
CA LEU A 73 9.08 22.68 -11.00
C LEU A 73 9.34 21.18 -11.18
N LEU A 74 8.51 20.50 -11.98
CA LEU A 74 8.71 19.09 -12.32
C LEU A 74 10.10 18.83 -12.94
N LYS A 75 10.48 19.64 -13.94
CA LYS A 75 11.80 19.52 -14.59
C LYS A 75 12.95 19.81 -13.63
N ASP A 76 12.77 20.79 -12.73
CA ASP A 76 13.79 21.13 -11.75
C ASP A 76 13.98 20.01 -10.71
N ILE A 77 12.91 19.40 -10.23
CA ILE A 77 13.00 18.21 -9.36
C ILE A 77 13.72 17.09 -10.08
N LEU A 78 13.36 16.77 -11.34
CA LEU A 78 14.03 15.74 -12.13
C LEU A 78 15.54 15.96 -12.24
N ARG A 79 15.97 17.22 -12.49
CA ARG A 79 17.39 17.58 -12.58
C ARG A 79 18.14 17.38 -11.27
N VAL A 80 17.50 17.77 -10.14
CA VAL A 80 18.08 17.56 -8.79
C VAL A 80 18.34 16.08 -8.54
N TYR A 81 17.48 15.19 -9.05
CA TYR A 81 17.66 13.73 -8.96
C TYR A 81 18.47 13.13 -10.11
N GLY A 82 19.20 13.95 -10.88
CA GLY A 82 20.12 13.48 -11.91
C GLY A 82 19.47 13.04 -13.23
N VAL A 83 18.22 13.41 -13.46
CA VAL A 83 17.54 13.21 -14.73
C VAL A 83 17.64 14.50 -15.54
N ASN A 84 18.68 14.63 -16.37
CA ASN A 84 18.92 15.83 -17.19
C ASN A 84 18.33 15.69 -18.60
N ASN A 85 18.26 14.46 -19.11
CA ASN A 85 17.71 14.15 -20.42
C ASN A 85 16.77 12.94 -20.32
N GLY A 86 15.66 12.99 -21.04
CA GLY A 86 14.72 11.87 -21.08
C GLY A 86 13.29 12.25 -21.42
N ARG A 87 12.47 11.23 -21.55
CA ARG A 87 11.03 11.36 -21.73
C ARG A 87 10.32 11.02 -20.44
N VAL A 88 9.43 11.90 -20.01
CA VAL A 88 8.60 11.72 -18.82
C VAL A 88 7.14 11.67 -19.24
N LEU A 89 6.48 10.55 -18.94
CA LEU A 89 5.05 10.39 -19.16
C LEU A 89 4.33 10.39 -17.82
N ILE A 90 3.39 11.30 -17.65
CA ILE A 90 2.58 11.46 -16.45
C ILE A 90 1.14 11.16 -16.77
N ARG A 91 0.54 10.21 -16.06
CA ARG A 91 -0.82 9.73 -16.32
C ARG A 91 -1.84 10.15 -15.28
N GLU A 92 -1.41 10.87 -14.24
CA GLU A 92 -2.28 11.40 -13.19
C GLU A 92 -1.76 12.75 -12.68
N ASP A 93 -2.60 13.51 -11.97
CA ASP A 93 -2.22 14.79 -11.38
C ASP A 93 -1.40 14.56 -10.10
N VAL A 94 -0.07 14.61 -10.23
CA VAL A 94 0.89 14.35 -9.17
C VAL A 94 1.42 15.64 -8.56
N ASP A 95 1.72 15.59 -7.27
CA ASP A 95 2.41 16.66 -6.55
C ASP A 95 3.93 16.41 -6.47
N SER A 96 4.66 17.38 -5.89
CA SER A 96 6.11 17.33 -5.77
C SER A 96 6.60 16.19 -4.87
N GLU A 97 5.83 15.83 -3.84
CA GLU A 97 6.18 14.74 -2.94
C GLU A 97 6.03 13.39 -3.65
N GLN A 98 4.93 13.17 -4.36
CA GLN A 98 4.69 11.97 -5.15
C GLN A 98 5.76 11.76 -6.23
N LEU A 99 6.15 12.84 -6.94
CA LEU A 99 7.23 12.78 -7.92
C LEU A 99 8.58 12.41 -7.28
N THR A 100 8.90 13.01 -6.14
CA THR A 100 10.10 12.73 -5.38
C THR A 100 10.13 11.29 -4.87
N ASP A 101 9.01 10.81 -4.34
CA ASP A 101 8.85 9.43 -3.88
C ASP A 101 9.08 8.42 -5.01
N TYR A 102 8.54 8.71 -6.20
CA TYR A 102 8.71 7.88 -7.39
C TYR A 102 10.19 7.81 -7.84
N ILE A 103 10.85 8.98 -7.96
CA ILE A 103 12.24 9.05 -8.45
C ILE A 103 13.21 8.41 -7.45
N SER A 104 13.01 8.62 -6.15
CA SER A 104 13.86 8.06 -5.11
C SER A 104 13.74 6.53 -5.00
N GLY A 105 12.59 5.96 -5.36
CA GLY A 105 12.32 4.52 -5.29
C GLY A 105 12.42 3.94 -3.87
N THR A 106 12.41 4.79 -2.83
CA THR A 106 12.65 4.38 -1.44
C THR A 106 11.37 4.16 -0.63
N LYS A 107 10.22 4.47 -1.23
CA LYS A 107 8.92 4.38 -0.57
C LYS A 107 8.25 3.04 -0.82
N THR A 108 7.53 2.59 0.19
CA THR A 108 6.71 1.37 0.13
C THR A 108 5.25 1.75 0.32
N TYR A 109 4.41 1.29 -0.57
CA TYR A 109 2.96 1.55 -0.57
C TYR A 109 2.25 0.33 -0.01
N VAL A 110 1.55 0.51 1.11
CA VAL A 110 0.91 -0.60 1.85
C VAL A 110 -0.51 -0.20 2.22
N GLN A 111 -1.44 -1.12 2.10
CA GLN A 111 -2.78 -0.92 2.63
C GLN A 111 -2.78 -0.96 4.16
N SER A 112 -3.69 -0.20 4.78
CA SER A 112 -3.87 -0.26 6.22
C SER A 112 -5.31 -0.54 6.62
N LEU A 113 -5.48 -1.03 7.85
CA LEU A 113 -6.76 -1.22 8.50
C LEU A 113 -6.66 -0.72 9.93
N THR A 114 -7.49 0.27 10.28
CA THR A 114 -7.55 0.78 11.64
C THR A 114 -8.56 -0.04 12.44
N VAL A 115 -8.09 -0.61 13.53
CA VAL A 115 -8.86 -1.48 14.43
C VAL A 115 -8.97 -0.80 15.79
N MET A 116 -10.20 -0.60 16.27
CA MET A 116 -10.46 -0.04 17.60
C MET A 116 -10.77 -1.18 18.56
N ASN A 117 -9.86 -1.42 19.50
CA ASN A 117 -9.99 -2.49 20.48
C ASN A 117 -10.61 -2.01 21.80
N LYS A 118 -11.08 -2.95 22.61
CA LYS A 118 -11.71 -2.76 23.93
C LYS A 118 -13.09 -2.07 23.86
N ILE A 119 -13.87 -2.36 22.83
CA ILE A 119 -15.21 -1.77 22.68
C ILE A 119 -16.20 -2.26 23.75
N ASP A 120 -15.91 -3.36 24.41
CA ASP A 120 -16.66 -3.89 25.56
C ASP A 120 -16.69 -2.93 26.76
N LEU A 121 -15.72 -2.00 26.85
CA LEU A 121 -15.59 -1.03 27.94
C LEU A 121 -16.37 0.28 27.71
N VAL A 122 -17.00 0.45 26.56
CA VAL A 122 -17.70 1.69 26.17
C VAL A 122 -19.08 1.41 25.60
N ASN A 123 -19.95 2.41 25.62
CA ASN A 123 -21.29 2.31 25.06
C ASN A 123 -21.29 2.65 23.55
N GLN A 124 -22.40 2.28 22.88
CA GLN A 124 -22.57 2.51 21.44
C GLN A 124 -22.54 4.00 21.05
N GLY A 125 -23.04 4.88 21.91
CA GLY A 125 -23.01 6.33 21.66
C GLY A 125 -21.59 6.86 21.53
N PHE A 126 -20.69 6.44 22.43
CA PHE A 126 -19.29 6.81 22.39
C PHE A 126 -18.57 6.25 21.14
N LEU A 127 -18.88 5.02 20.75
CA LEU A 127 -18.32 4.44 19.50
C LEU A 127 -18.73 5.22 18.26
N ASN A 128 -20.00 5.64 18.18
CA ASN A 128 -20.51 6.44 17.07
C ASN A 128 -19.82 7.83 17.01
N GLU A 129 -19.59 8.45 18.16
CA GLU A 129 -18.87 9.71 18.26
C GLU A 129 -17.40 9.56 17.79
N LEU A 130 -16.71 8.51 18.24
CA LEU A 130 -15.36 8.20 17.80
C LEU A 130 -15.29 8.00 16.29
N GLN A 131 -16.24 7.26 15.72
CA GLN A 131 -16.27 6.98 14.30
C GLN A 131 -16.50 8.25 13.46
N SER A 132 -17.23 9.24 14.01
CA SER A 132 -17.44 10.54 13.36
C SER A 132 -16.18 11.43 13.38
N ASN A 133 -15.33 11.27 14.39
CA ASN A 133 -14.14 12.08 14.60
C ASN A 133 -12.88 11.53 13.90
N ILE A 134 -12.87 10.23 13.58
CA ILE A 134 -11.75 9.56 12.92
C ILE A 134 -11.99 9.55 11.41
N LYS A 135 -11.01 10.00 10.63
CA LYS A 135 -11.08 10.04 9.16
C LYS A 135 -11.07 8.67 8.51
N SER A 136 -10.43 7.70 9.16
CA SER A 136 -10.31 6.33 8.66
C SER A 136 -11.55 5.52 9.00
N LYS A 137 -11.88 4.56 8.12
CA LYS A 137 -12.88 3.54 8.47
C LYS A 137 -12.31 2.63 9.54
N ILE A 138 -12.88 2.66 10.74
CA ILE A 138 -12.45 1.82 11.87
C ILE A 138 -13.23 0.50 11.92
N VAL A 139 -12.57 -0.56 12.38
CA VAL A 139 -13.19 -1.85 12.70
C VAL A 139 -13.22 -1.99 14.22
N PRO A 140 -14.39 -1.85 14.85
CA PRO A 140 -14.51 -1.96 16.29
C PRO A 140 -14.50 -3.43 16.72
N ILE A 141 -13.63 -3.77 17.69
CA ILE A 141 -13.49 -5.13 18.25
C ILE A 141 -13.33 -5.11 19.76
N SER A 142 -13.55 -6.24 20.39
CA SER A 142 -12.96 -6.57 21.68
C SER A 142 -12.22 -7.89 21.57
N ALA A 143 -10.91 -7.86 21.74
CA ALA A 143 -10.10 -9.07 21.71
C ALA A 143 -10.30 -9.92 22.98
N ASP A 144 -10.61 -9.30 24.10
CA ASP A 144 -10.83 -9.99 25.39
C ASP A 144 -12.22 -10.68 25.42
N ALA A 145 -13.24 -9.99 24.91
CA ALA A 145 -14.61 -10.52 24.86
C ALA A 145 -14.96 -11.26 23.55
N ASP A 146 -13.98 -11.47 22.66
CA ASP A 146 -14.14 -12.11 21.32
C ASP A 146 -15.22 -11.44 20.44
N ILE A 147 -15.43 -10.11 20.61
CA ILE A 147 -16.44 -9.36 19.86
C ILE A 147 -15.86 -8.94 18.52
N ASN A 148 -16.59 -9.23 17.44
CA ASN A 148 -16.26 -8.87 16.04
C ASN A 148 -14.92 -9.42 15.51
N ILE A 149 -14.31 -10.40 16.16
CA ILE A 149 -13.03 -10.97 15.72
C ILE A 149 -13.17 -11.70 14.37
N ASN A 150 -14.25 -12.44 14.15
CA ASN A 150 -14.48 -13.10 12.86
C ASN A 150 -14.72 -12.08 11.74
N ALA A 151 -15.50 -11.03 12.00
CA ALA A 151 -15.69 -9.94 11.03
C ALA A 151 -14.35 -9.23 10.69
N LEU A 152 -13.47 -9.04 11.68
CA LEU A 152 -12.11 -8.53 11.43
C LEU A 152 -11.31 -9.45 10.51
N LYS A 153 -11.35 -10.77 10.71
CA LYS A 153 -10.67 -11.74 9.84
C LYS A 153 -11.17 -11.67 8.40
N ASP A 154 -12.49 -11.56 8.21
CA ASP A 154 -13.09 -11.45 6.88
C ASP A 154 -12.64 -10.16 6.17
N ILE A 155 -12.64 -9.03 6.89
CA ILE A 155 -12.16 -7.74 6.36
C ILE A 155 -10.66 -7.79 6.01
N ILE A 156 -9.85 -8.44 6.84
CA ILE A 156 -8.42 -8.62 6.55
C ILE A 156 -8.25 -9.45 5.27
N TYR A 157 -8.98 -10.55 5.13
CA TYR A 157 -8.92 -11.41 3.96
C TYR A 157 -9.34 -10.67 2.68
N GLU A 158 -10.42 -9.91 2.75
CA GLU A 158 -10.89 -9.06 1.65
C GLU A 158 -9.85 -8.00 1.26
N LYS A 159 -9.26 -7.30 2.26
CA LYS A 159 -8.24 -6.25 2.01
C LYS A 159 -6.93 -6.78 1.45
N LEU A 160 -6.54 -7.99 1.80
CA LEU A 160 -5.34 -8.63 1.26
C LEU A 160 -5.49 -8.98 -0.24
N ASP A 161 -6.73 -9.11 -0.71
CA ASP A 161 -7.06 -9.43 -2.11
C ASP A 161 -6.26 -10.63 -2.64
N PHE A 162 -6.17 -11.68 -1.81
CA PHE A 162 -5.46 -12.90 -2.17
C PHE A 162 -6.38 -13.88 -2.90
N ILE A 163 -5.80 -14.53 -3.92
CA ILE A 163 -6.41 -15.67 -4.61
C ILE A 163 -5.66 -16.95 -4.29
N ARG A 164 -6.40 -18.06 -4.33
CA ARG A 164 -5.86 -19.42 -4.21
C ARG A 164 -5.78 -20.02 -5.59
N ILE A 165 -4.60 -20.51 -5.98
CA ILE A 165 -4.35 -21.18 -7.24
C ILE A 165 -4.08 -22.65 -6.91
N TYR A 166 -4.97 -23.52 -7.37
CA TYR A 166 -4.84 -24.95 -7.21
C TYR A 166 -4.08 -25.53 -8.39
N MET A 167 -3.07 -26.33 -8.11
CA MET A 167 -2.23 -26.92 -9.15
C MET A 167 -2.69 -28.34 -9.48
N ARG A 168 -2.55 -28.71 -10.76
CA ARG A 168 -2.85 -30.04 -11.25
C ARG A 168 -1.65 -30.61 -12.00
N PRO A 169 -1.02 -31.69 -11.53
CA PRO A 169 0.04 -32.35 -12.28
C PRO A 169 -0.53 -32.97 -13.56
N LYS A 170 0.33 -33.13 -14.58
CA LYS A 170 -0.08 -33.71 -15.85
C LYS A 170 -0.58 -35.14 -15.64
N GLY A 171 -1.87 -35.39 -15.93
CA GLY A 171 -2.49 -36.72 -15.77
C GLY A 171 -2.92 -37.05 -14.33
N GLY A 172 -2.75 -36.14 -13.38
CA GLY A 172 -3.20 -36.33 -11.99
C GLY A 172 -4.48 -35.55 -11.65
N GLU A 173 -4.88 -35.62 -10.40
CA GLU A 173 -5.98 -34.86 -9.84
C GLU A 173 -5.49 -33.47 -9.34
N THR A 174 -6.43 -32.56 -9.15
CA THR A 174 -6.11 -31.22 -8.62
C THR A 174 -5.81 -31.35 -7.13
N ASP A 175 -4.69 -30.75 -6.71
CA ASP A 175 -4.34 -30.63 -5.30
C ASP A 175 -5.11 -29.46 -4.69
N TYR A 176 -6.02 -29.77 -3.76
CA TYR A 176 -6.81 -28.78 -3.03
C TYR A 176 -6.27 -28.50 -1.62
N GLU A 177 -5.28 -29.27 -1.15
CA GLU A 177 -4.76 -29.15 0.21
C GLU A 177 -3.71 -28.04 0.31
N GLU A 178 -2.86 -27.89 -0.72
CA GLU A 178 -1.78 -26.91 -0.73
C GLU A 178 -1.93 -25.87 -1.89
N PRO A 179 -2.87 -24.93 -1.81
CA PRO A 179 -3.02 -23.90 -2.84
C PRO A 179 -1.85 -22.92 -2.80
N LEU A 180 -1.37 -22.49 -3.97
CA LEU A 180 -0.49 -21.33 -4.08
C LEU A 180 -1.29 -20.05 -3.80
N ILE A 181 -0.92 -19.32 -2.74
CA ILE A 181 -1.53 -18.05 -2.40
C ILE A 181 -0.77 -16.92 -3.10
N THR A 182 -1.48 -16.05 -3.80
CA THR A 182 -0.92 -14.88 -4.48
C THR A 182 -1.93 -13.75 -4.54
N LYS A 183 -1.49 -12.52 -4.89
CA LYS A 183 -2.38 -11.37 -5.09
C LYS A 183 -3.23 -11.57 -6.35
N ASN A 184 -4.44 -11.05 -6.34
CA ASN A 184 -5.41 -11.16 -7.44
C ASN A 184 -4.91 -10.53 -8.74
N ASP A 185 -4.10 -9.47 -8.67
CA ASP A 185 -3.48 -8.79 -9.80
C ASP A 185 -2.22 -9.50 -10.35
N SER A 186 -1.87 -10.68 -9.80
CA SER A 186 -0.69 -11.42 -10.24
C SER A 186 -0.84 -11.93 -11.67
N THR A 187 0.13 -11.62 -12.52
CA THR A 187 0.19 -12.17 -13.88
C THR A 187 0.61 -13.65 -13.86
N ILE A 188 0.29 -14.40 -14.93
CA ILE A 188 0.76 -15.78 -15.11
C ILE A 188 2.28 -15.87 -14.99
N LEU A 189 3.01 -14.88 -15.52
CA LEU A 189 4.48 -14.81 -15.39
C LEU A 189 4.92 -14.71 -13.93
N ASN A 190 4.22 -13.93 -13.10
CA ASN A 190 4.51 -13.82 -11.67
C ASN A 190 4.28 -15.14 -10.95
N ILE A 191 3.22 -15.85 -11.31
CA ILE A 191 2.88 -17.18 -10.78
C ILE A 191 3.95 -18.21 -11.16
N CYS A 192 4.34 -18.27 -12.45
CA CYS A 192 5.40 -19.15 -12.92
C CYS A 192 6.74 -18.89 -12.21
N ASN A 193 7.08 -17.61 -11.95
CA ASN A 193 8.30 -17.24 -11.21
C ASN A 193 8.30 -17.71 -9.75
N LYS A 194 7.12 -17.76 -9.12
CA LYS A 194 6.96 -18.31 -7.76
C LYS A 194 7.08 -19.82 -7.71
N LEU A 195 6.61 -20.51 -8.76
CA LEU A 195 6.63 -21.96 -8.83
C LEU A 195 8.02 -22.51 -9.21
N HIS A 196 8.62 -21.96 -10.25
CA HIS A 196 9.94 -22.43 -10.71
C HIS A 196 10.63 -21.37 -11.56
N ARG A 197 11.93 -21.09 -11.29
CA ARG A 197 12.74 -20.13 -12.04
C ARG A 197 12.86 -20.45 -13.54
N ASP A 198 12.74 -21.74 -13.92
CA ASP A 198 12.93 -22.23 -15.29
C ASP A 198 11.66 -22.27 -16.14
N MET A 199 10.49 -21.97 -15.58
CA MET A 199 9.21 -21.92 -16.34
C MET A 199 9.06 -20.67 -17.24
N LYS A 200 10.10 -19.85 -17.38
CA LYS A 200 10.12 -18.66 -18.24
C LYS A 200 10.41 -18.90 -19.72
N LYS A 201 10.73 -20.14 -20.08
CA LYS A 201 11.14 -20.48 -21.47
C LYS A 201 9.93 -20.87 -22.31
#